data_87ebb118f7e5e5635fcaef57115f4b18
#
_entry.id   87ebb118f7e5e5635fcaef57115f4b18
#
_cell.length_a   1.000
_cell.length_b   1.000
_cell.length_c   1.000
_cell.angle_alpha   90.00
_cell.angle_beta   90.00
_cell.angle_gamma   90.00
#
_symmetry.space_group_name_H-M   'P 1'
#
loop_
_entity.id
_entity.type
_entity.pdbx_description
1 polymer ?
#
loop_
_entity_poly.entity_id
_entity_poly.type
_entity_poly.pdbx_seq_one_letter_code
_entity_poly.pdbx_strand_id
1 'polypeptide(L)'
;GVMGLYDGLGGIREEGSSYHLAKVTQTPIILVVDAKGMGRSVISLIAGFLAYDKAHLIRGVIFNRMSAAYYEILKPLAEDELGIAVLGYFPENKDLQIAGRHLGLCMPGELEGLQGQIRMTAERLRETADISKLLQIAEEAELMEDSGPERKLSDDTAEKPDTVETSEAMRPRIAVARDEAFCFYYEENLRLLEQAGAEPVYFSPLHDSALPENIHGLLLGGGYPELYAGQLSENDAMRTAIREAVADGLPTVAECGGFLYLHTTLTDREGHSYPMAGVLPGKCFDTGHLVRFGYIELEETSGHFMPRGSRIRAHEFHYYDSEDNGADCIATKPATGRNYPCIHVGENHWYGFPHLYYPSCPEFAKRFVENAKKFSKSGKDVL
;
A
#
# COMPACT_ATOMS: atom_id res chain seq x y z
N GLY A 1 -1.66 -1.20 12.19
CA GLY A 1 -2.73 -0.81 11.29
C GLY A 1 -3.17 0.62 11.50
N VAL A 2 -3.81 1.20 10.53
CA VAL A 2 -4.36 2.58 10.61
C VAL A 2 -5.65 2.66 11.43
N MET A 3 -6.26 1.53 11.71
CA MET A 3 -7.45 1.38 12.56
C MET A 3 -7.04 0.99 13.97
N GLY A 4 -7.99 0.82 14.88
CA GLY A 4 -7.70 0.32 16.22
C GLY A 4 -7.12 -1.09 16.23
N LEU A 5 -6.57 -1.52 17.36
CA LEU A 5 -5.86 -2.81 17.51
C LEU A 5 -6.68 -4.00 17.01
N TYR A 6 -7.98 -4.02 17.30
CA TYR A 6 -8.90 -5.11 16.96
C TYR A 6 -9.71 -4.85 15.68
N ASP A 7 -9.57 -3.68 15.06
CA ASP A 7 -10.35 -3.27 13.90
C ASP A 7 -9.76 -3.89 12.62
N GLY A 8 -10.32 -4.99 12.19
CA GLY A 8 -9.95 -5.67 10.95
C GLY A 8 -10.95 -5.44 9.83
N LEU A 9 -11.39 -6.51 9.18
CA LEU A 9 -12.28 -6.44 8.03
C LEU A 9 -13.58 -5.69 8.33
N GLY A 10 -13.79 -4.58 7.63
CA GLY A 10 -14.95 -3.72 7.78
C GLY A 10 -15.05 -2.99 9.14
N GLY A 11 -13.99 -3.00 9.97
CA GLY A 11 -13.99 -2.45 11.32
C GLY A 11 -14.84 -3.27 12.33
N ILE A 12 -15.34 -4.45 11.94
CA ILE A 12 -16.25 -5.27 12.75
C ILE A 12 -15.74 -6.69 12.99
N ARG A 13 -14.71 -7.12 12.28
CA ARG A 13 -14.05 -8.42 12.44
C ARG A 13 -12.62 -8.24 12.90
N GLU A 14 -12.10 -9.24 13.61
CA GLU A 14 -10.70 -9.26 14.04
C GLU A 14 -9.74 -9.56 12.86
N GLU A 15 -10.20 -10.36 11.89
CA GLU A 15 -9.39 -10.75 10.72
C GLU A 15 -8.93 -9.52 9.94
N GLY A 16 -7.64 -9.45 9.66
CA GLY A 16 -7.01 -8.30 9.00
C GLY A 16 -6.66 -7.15 9.94
N SER A 17 -6.91 -7.27 11.26
CA SER A 17 -6.47 -6.30 12.26
C SER A 17 -4.99 -6.48 12.63
N SER A 18 -4.42 -5.50 13.34
CA SER A 18 -3.07 -5.60 13.92
C SER A 18 -3.00 -6.74 14.95
N TYR A 19 -4.06 -6.97 15.71
CA TYR A 19 -4.14 -8.08 16.65
C TYR A 19 -4.14 -9.44 15.95
N HIS A 20 -4.89 -9.57 14.84
CA HIS A 20 -4.88 -10.79 14.02
C HIS A 20 -3.48 -11.10 13.47
N LEU A 21 -2.75 -10.08 12.99
CA LEU A 21 -1.37 -10.25 12.55
C LEU A 21 -0.50 -10.77 13.70
N ALA A 22 -0.56 -10.14 14.87
CA ALA A 22 0.19 -10.56 16.04
C ALA A 22 -0.14 -12.01 16.46
N LYS A 23 -1.42 -12.43 16.37
CA LYS A 23 -1.83 -13.82 16.62
C LYS A 23 -1.21 -14.81 15.63
N VAL A 24 -1.22 -14.49 14.34
CA VAL A 24 -0.68 -15.36 13.30
C VAL A 24 0.84 -15.51 13.43
N THR A 25 1.53 -14.42 13.79
CA THR A 25 2.98 -14.39 13.94
C THR A 25 3.47 -14.69 15.36
N GLN A 26 2.55 -14.92 16.33
CA GLN A 26 2.86 -15.08 17.76
C GLN A 26 3.74 -13.97 18.32
N THR A 27 3.55 -12.73 17.81
CA THR A 27 4.37 -11.58 18.15
C THR A 27 3.78 -10.85 19.38
N PRO A 28 4.59 -10.55 20.42
CA PRO A 28 4.12 -9.75 21.54
C PRO A 28 3.75 -8.33 21.13
N ILE A 29 2.72 -7.80 21.77
CA ILE A 29 2.19 -6.46 21.49
C ILE A 29 2.60 -5.48 22.58
N ILE A 30 3.15 -4.34 22.17
CA ILE A 30 3.29 -3.17 23.04
C ILE A 30 2.17 -2.20 22.69
N LEU A 31 1.25 -2.00 23.62
CA LEU A 31 0.10 -1.13 23.40
C LEU A 31 0.48 0.32 23.68
N VAL A 32 0.42 1.17 22.65
CA VAL A 32 0.61 2.61 22.77
C VAL A 32 -0.76 3.26 22.97
N VAL A 33 -1.01 3.82 24.16
CA VAL A 33 -2.31 4.38 24.54
C VAL A 33 -2.25 5.90 24.57
N ASP A 34 -3.17 6.55 23.87
CA ASP A 34 -3.32 7.99 23.96
C ASP A 34 -3.89 8.37 25.33
N ALA A 35 -3.05 9.01 26.13
CA ALA A 35 -3.37 9.40 27.50
C ALA A 35 -3.61 10.91 27.69
N LYS A 36 -3.75 11.66 26.57
CA LYS A 36 -3.96 13.12 26.65
C LYS A 36 -5.21 13.47 27.44
N GLY A 37 -5.02 14.25 28.51
CA GLY A 37 -6.11 14.71 29.38
C GLY A 37 -6.75 13.59 30.22
N MET A 38 -6.16 12.41 30.26
CA MET A 38 -6.63 11.27 31.07
C MET A 38 -5.83 11.14 32.35
N GLY A 39 -6.55 10.94 33.46
CA GLY A 39 -5.98 10.48 34.72
C GLY A 39 -6.18 8.96 34.84
N ARG A 40 -6.72 8.51 35.99
CA ARG A 40 -7.00 7.08 36.30
C ARG A 40 -7.84 6.36 35.21
N SER A 41 -8.63 7.09 34.40
CA SER A 41 -9.44 6.51 33.33
C SER A 41 -8.61 5.80 32.27
N VAL A 42 -7.31 6.11 32.09
CA VAL A 42 -6.42 5.38 31.19
C VAL A 42 -6.25 3.91 31.60
N ILE A 43 -6.28 3.62 32.92
CA ILE A 43 -6.20 2.26 33.46
C ILE A 43 -7.43 1.45 33.04
N SER A 44 -8.63 2.05 33.10
CA SER A 44 -9.86 1.40 32.62
C SER A 44 -9.85 1.13 31.12
N LEU A 45 -9.26 2.04 30.32
CA LEU A 45 -9.09 1.83 28.89
C LEU A 45 -8.16 0.65 28.61
N ILE A 46 -7.02 0.57 29.28
CA ILE A 46 -6.07 -0.55 29.15
C ILE A 46 -6.72 -1.86 29.58
N ALA A 47 -7.43 -1.86 30.72
CA ALA A 47 -8.16 -3.02 31.22
C ALA A 47 -9.14 -3.57 30.15
N GLY A 48 -9.82 -2.69 29.40
CA GLY A 48 -10.66 -3.08 28.26
C GLY A 48 -9.88 -3.82 27.18
N PHE A 49 -8.72 -3.30 26.77
CA PHE A 49 -7.87 -3.99 25.79
C PHE A 49 -7.39 -5.36 26.28
N LEU A 50 -6.95 -5.45 27.54
CA LEU A 50 -6.51 -6.72 28.14
C LEU A 50 -7.65 -7.73 28.26
N ALA A 51 -8.87 -7.28 28.53
CA ALA A 51 -10.04 -8.17 28.59
C ALA A 51 -10.41 -8.79 27.23
N TYR A 52 -10.10 -8.08 26.14
CA TYR A 52 -10.25 -8.59 24.77
C TYR A 52 -9.08 -9.44 24.30
N ASP A 53 -7.91 -9.32 24.88
CA ASP A 53 -6.70 -10.08 24.53
C ASP A 53 -6.78 -11.54 25.00
N LYS A 54 -7.50 -12.35 24.25
CA LYS A 54 -7.67 -13.79 24.57
C LYS A 54 -6.39 -14.61 24.35
N ALA A 55 -5.48 -14.13 23.54
CA ALA A 55 -4.20 -14.81 23.26
C ALA A 55 -3.06 -14.34 24.20
N HIS A 56 -3.35 -13.37 25.10
CA HIS A 56 -2.38 -12.80 26.04
C HIS A 56 -1.11 -12.26 25.37
N LEU A 57 -1.28 -11.62 24.20
CA LEU A 57 -0.18 -11.07 23.41
C LEU A 57 0.23 -9.66 23.84
N ILE A 58 -0.65 -8.91 24.53
CA ILE A 58 -0.30 -7.58 25.06
C ILE A 58 0.63 -7.78 26.28
N ARG A 59 1.89 -7.40 26.10
CA ARG A 59 2.97 -7.65 27.09
C ARG A 59 3.46 -6.37 27.77
N GLY A 60 3.08 -5.21 27.24
CA GLY A 60 3.47 -3.94 27.81
C GLY A 60 2.67 -2.76 27.26
N VAL A 61 2.77 -1.63 27.95
CA VAL A 61 2.05 -0.40 27.61
C VAL A 61 3.01 0.78 27.61
N ILE A 62 2.81 1.71 26.67
CA ILE A 62 3.43 3.04 26.66
C ILE A 62 2.32 4.08 26.67
N PHE A 63 2.39 5.05 27.59
CA PHE A 63 1.46 6.18 27.62
C PHE A 63 1.90 7.26 26.64
N ASN A 64 1.12 7.51 25.60
CA ASN A 64 1.37 8.59 24.65
C ASN A 64 0.69 9.89 25.11
N ARG A 65 1.33 11.02 24.87
CA ARG A 65 0.88 12.38 25.22
C ARG A 65 0.64 12.57 26.72
N MET A 66 1.47 11.95 27.54
CA MET A 66 1.42 12.04 29.01
C MET A 66 2.58 12.88 29.56
N SER A 67 2.34 13.64 30.60
CA SER A 67 3.40 14.36 31.33
C SER A 67 4.17 13.45 32.29
N ALA A 68 5.45 13.76 32.56
CA ALA A 68 6.28 13.03 33.50
C ALA A 68 5.63 12.93 34.87
N ALA A 69 5.05 14.02 35.39
CA ALA A 69 4.42 14.04 36.72
C ALA A 69 3.24 13.05 36.84
N TYR A 70 2.41 12.95 35.78
CA TYR A 70 1.31 11.98 35.77
C TYR A 70 1.80 10.55 35.57
N TYR A 71 2.84 10.36 34.79
CA TYR A 71 3.46 9.04 34.59
C TYR A 71 3.93 8.43 35.90
N GLU A 72 4.65 9.20 36.73
CA GLU A 72 5.14 8.73 38.05
C GLU A 72 4.01 8.25 38.97
N ILE A 73 2.82 8.84 38.87
CA ILE A 73 1.64 8.46 39.66
C ILE A 73 0.92 7.26 39.05
N LEU A 74 0.73 7.25 37.74
CA LEU A 74 -0.13 6.27 37.08
C LEU A 74 0.58 4.95 36.76
N LYS A 75 1.90 4.97 36.56
CA LYS A 75 2.68 3.75 36.34
C LYS A 75 2.48 2.70 37.41
N PRO A 76 2.79 2.97 38.70
CA PRO A 76 2.64 1.97 39.77
C PRO A 76 1.19 1.50 39.91
N LEU A 77 0.20 2.39 39.72
CA LEU A 77 -1.22 2.01 39.78
C LEU A 77 -1.62 1.05 38.66
N ALA A 78 -1.16 1.33 37.42
CA ALA A 78 -1.46 0.46 36.31
C ALA A 78 -0.77 -0.90 36.43
N GLU A 79 0.46 -0.95 36.88
CA GLU A 79 1.20 -2.18 37.12
C GLU A 79 0.58 -3.03 38.23
N ASP A 80 0.15 -2.42 39.36
CA ASP A 80 -0.48 -3.10 40.48
C ASP A 80 -1.89 -3.63 40.13
N GLU A 81 -2.73 -2.79 39.49
CA GLU A 81 -4.12 -3.14 39.23
C GLU A 81 -4.29 -4.08 38.03
N LEU A 82 -3.42 -4.00 37.02
CA LEU A 82 -3.57 -4.74 35.76
C LEU A 82 -2.54 -5.86 35.58
N GLY A 83 -1.47 -5.88 36.35
CA GLY A 83 -0.39 -6.85 36.21
C GLY A 83 0.36 -6.73 34.88
N ILE A 84 0.34 -5.55 34.25
CA ILE A 84 0.97 -5.29 32.94
C ILE A 84 2.19 -4.37 33.09
N ALA A 85 3.28 -4.64 32.39
CA ALA A 85 4.45 -3.78 32.40
C ALA A 85 4.15 -2.42 31.75
N VAL A 86 4.41 -1.32 32.49
CA VAL A 86 4.37 0.04 31.91
C VAL A 86 5.77 0.44 31.50
N LEU A 87 6.04 0.40 30.19
CA LEU A 87 7.37 0.53 29.60
C LEU A 87 7.83 1.98 29.44
N GLY A 88 6.96 2.94 29.65
CA GLY A 88 7.33 4.34 29.53
C GLY A 88 6.18 5.25 29.12
N TYR A 89 6.53 6.48 28.80
CA TYR A 89 5.61 7.48 28.29
C TYR A 89 6.26 8.31 27.19
N PHE A 90 5.43 8.94 26.37
CA PHE A 90 5.86 9.94 25.40
C PHE A 90 5.12 11.25 25.67
N PRO A 91 5.81 12.36 25.94
CA PRO A 91 5.15 13.65 26.19
C PRO A 91 4.59 14.24 24.89
N GLU A 92 3.55 15.06 25.01
CA GLU A 92 3.04 15.82 23.87
C GLU A 92 4.14 16.73 23.31
N ASN A 93 4.41 16.62 22.02
CA ASN A 93 5.38 17.48 21.33
C ASN A 93 4.80 17.92 19.97
N LYS A 94 4.60 19.24 19.81
CA LYS A 94 4.05 19.81 18.58
C LYS A 94 5.02 19.73 17.40
N ASP A 95 6.31 19.75 17.65
CA ASP A 95 7.35 19.70 16.63
C ASP A 95 7.50 18.32 15.98
N LEU A 96 6.89 17.30 16.60
CA LEU A 96 6.90 15.92 16.09
C LEU A 96 5.58 15.51 15.43
N GLN A 97 4.69 16.47 15.18
CA GLN A 97 3.45 16.20 14.47
C GLN A 97 3.71 16.11 12.97
N ILE A 98 3.32 15.00 12.37
CA ILE A 98 3.34 14.83 10.90
C ILE A 98 2.00 15.30 10.38
N ALA A 99 2.00 16.16 9.37
CA ALA A 99 0.79 16.64 8.72
C ALA A 99 0.02 15.48 8.09
N GLY A 100 -1.28 15.44 8.33
CA GLY A 100 -2.18 14.48 7.69
C GLY A 100 -2.76 15.02 6.39
N ARG A 101 -3.07 14.14 5.47
CA ARG A 101 -3.85 14.39 4.25
C ARG A 101 -5.19 13.66 4.30
N HIS A 102 -6.04 13.90 3.31
CA HIS A 102 -7.34 13.21 3.18
C HIS A 102 -7.21 11.68 3.15
N LEU A 103 -6.13 11.17 2.56
CA LEU A 103 -5.85 9.73 2.42
C LEU A 103 -4.73 9.22 3.34
N GLY A 104 -4.40 9.96 4.39
CA GLY A 104 -3.36 9.55 5.33
C GLY A 104 -2.32 10.63 5.63
N LEU A 105 -1.06 10.22 5.81
CA LEU A 105 0.04 11.15 6.06
C LEU A 105 0.63 11.66 4.75
N CYS A 106 1.32 12.82 4.81
CA CYS A 106 2.17 13.27 3.72
C CYS A 106 3.26 12.24 3.41
N MET A 107 3.65 12.17 2.14
CA MET A 107 4.72 11.25 1.73
C MET A 107 6.06 11.66 2.34
N PRO A 108 6.93 10.69 2.69
CA PRO A 108 8.23 10.99 3.31
C PRO A 108 9.09 11.99 2.53
N GLY A 109 9.05 11.93 1.18
CA GLY A 109 9.80 12.84 0.31
C GLY A 109 9.31 14.29 0.32
N GLU A 110 8.08 14.55 0.80
CA GLU A 110 7.47 15.88 0.87
C GLU A 110 7.69 16.55 2.23
N LEU A 111 8.19 15.80 3.23
CA LEU A 111 8.38 16.29 4.60
C LEU A 111 9.80 16.80 4.78
N GLU A 112 9.94 18.14 4.72
CA GLU A 112 11.19 18.77 5.11
C GLU A 112 11.55 18.44 6.56
N GLY A 113 12.80 18.06 6.82
CA GLY A 113 13.27 17.78 8.18
C GLY A 113 12.81 16.47 8.82
N LEU A 114 12.16 15.55 8.10
CA LEU A 114 11.68 14.26 8.61
C LEU A 114 12.78 13.48 9.35
N GLN A 115 13.99 13.44 8.84
CA GLN A 115 15.13 12.78 9.49
C GLN A 115 15.48 13.41 10.85
N GLY A 116 15.32 14.72 10.97
CA GLY A 116 15.46 15.44 12.24
C GLY A 116 14.37 15.05 13.24
N GLN A 117 13.11 14.98 12.80
CA GLN A 117 11.98 14.55 13.63
C GLN A 117 12.15 13.11 14.11
N ILE A 118 12.62 12.20 13.25
CA ILE A 118 12.91 10.80 13.62
C ILE A 118 13.98 10.75 14.71
N ARG A 119 15.08 11.52 14.58
CA ARG A 119 16.13 11.58 15.61
C ARG A 119 15.61 12.12 16.94
N MET A 120 14.88 13.24 16.92
CA MET A 120 14.29 13.82 18.14
C MET A 120 13.32 12.82 18.80
N THR A 121 12.52 12.10 18.03
CA THR A 121 11.62 11.06 18.55
C THR A 121 12.41 9.94 19.22
N ALA A 122 13.48 9.46 18.57
CA ALA A 122 14.33 8.39 19.11
C ALA A 122 15.05 8.81 20.40
N GLU A 123 15.57 10.04 20.45
CA GLU A 123 16.18 10.61 21.66
C GLU A 123 15.18 10.69 22.80
N ARG A 124 13.97 11.20 22.52
CA ARG A 124 12.91 11.28 23.53
C ARG A 124 12.49 9.90 24.04
N LEU A 125 12.35 8.91 23.17
CA LEU A 125 12.04 7.53 23.59
C LEU A 125 13.13 6.94 24.47
N ARG A 126 14.40 7.19 24.20
CA ARG A 126 15.52 6.73 25.06
C ARG A 126 15.47 7.33 26.46
N GLU A 127 14.97 8.55 26.60
CA GLU A 127 14.85 9.23 27.89
C GLU A 127 13.62 8.78 28.70
N THR A 128 12.53 8.37 28.01
CA THR A 128 11.21 8.21 28.63
C THR A 128 10.66 6.80 28.58
N ALA A 129 11.33 5.87 27.88
CA ALA A 129 10.91 4.48 27.79
C ALA A 129 12.02 3.52 28.20
N ASP A 130 11.63 2.39 28.81
CA ASP A 130 12.53 1.28 29.14
C ASP A 130 12.78 0.43 27.89
N ILE A 131 13.76 0.87 27.10
CA ILE A 131 14.15 0.19 25.85
C ILE A 131 14.67 -1.22 26.13
N SER A 132 15.37 -1.44 27.27
CA SER A 132 15.90 -2.75 27.62
C SER A 132 14.77 -3.75 27.86
N LYS A 133 13.73 -3.33 28.58
CA LYS A 133 12.56 -4.17 28.82
C LYS A 133 11.74 -4.43 27.55
N LEU A 134 11.67 -3.43 26.66
CA LEU A 134 11.03 -3.58 25.34
C LEU A 134 11.76 -4.64 24.49
N LEU A 135 13.09 -4.59 24.44
CA LEU A 135 13.90 -5.59 23.72
C LEU A 135 13.77 -6.98 24.35
N GLN A 136 13.76 -7.07 25.69
CA GLN A 136 13.51 -8.34 26.38
C GLN A 136 12.17 -8.96 25.98
N ILE A 137 11.08 -8.16 25.90
CA ILE A 137 9.77 -8.63 25.45
C ILE A 137 9.83 -9.08 23.99
N ALA A 138 10.57 -8.38 23.14
CA ALA A 138 10.74 -8.76 21.74
C ALA A 138 11.48 -10.10 21.57
N GLU A 139 12.48 -10.38 22.42
CA GLU A 139 13.23 -11.65 22.45
C GLU A 139 12.38 -12.84 22.90
N GLU A 140 11.24 -12.58 23.60
CA GLU A 140 10.28 -13.63 23.97
C GLU A 140 9.39 -14.09 22.80
N ALA A 141 9.46 -13.43 21.63
CA ALA A 141 8.70 -13.83 20.46
C ALA A 141 9.15 -15.21 19.97
N GLU A 142 8.17 -16.05 19.63
CA GLU A 142 8.47 -17.33 19.01
C GLU A 142 9.13 -17.13 17.64
N LEU A 143 10.13 -17.95 17.34
CA LEU A 143 10.72 -17.96 16.00
C LEU A 143 9.68 -18.47 15.01
N MET A 144 9.38 -17.66 14.00
CA MET A 144 8.52 -18.13 12.90
C MET A 144 9.29 -19.18 12.11
N GLU A 145 8.72 -20.37 12.00
CA GLU A 145 9.23 -21.36 11.04
C GLU A 145 9.06 -20.81 9.63
N ASP A 146 10.16 -20.74 8.89
CA ASP A 146 10.12 -20.37 7.48
C ASP A 146 9.51 -21.56 6.68
N SER A 147 8.19 -21.61 6.61
CA SER A 147 7.43 -22.61 5.85
C SER A 147 7.34 -22.26 4.35
N GLY A 148 8.00 -21.19 3.92
CA GLY A 148 8.06 -20.79 2.51
C GLY A 148 9.10 -21.60 1.73
N PRO A 149 8.98 -21.71 0.40
CA PRO A 149 10.08 -22.18 -0.41
C PRO A 149 11.31 -21.30 -0.13
N GLU A 150 12.46 -21.92 0.18
CA GLU A 150 13.69 -21.26 0.58
C GLU A 150 13.88 -19.92 -0.17
N ARG A 151 13.66 -18.81 0.52
CA ARG A 151 14.13 -17.52 0.07
C ARG A 151 15.63 -17.53 0.25
N LYS A 152 16.36 -17.87 -0.80
CA LYS A 152 17.78 -17.52 -0.87
C LYS A 152 17.83 -15.98 -0.84
N LEU A 153 17.97 -15.44 0.37
CA LEU A 153 18.57 -14.13 0.54
C LEU A 153 19.96 -14.27 -0.09
N SER A 154 20.15 -13.70 -1.27
CA SER A 154 21.46 -13.54 -1.84
C SER A 154 22.23 -12.61 -0.92
N ASP A 155 23.04 -13.18 -0.03
CA ASP A 155 24.19 -12.48 0.51
C ASP A 155 24.96 -11.87 -0.68
N ASP A 156 25.25 -10.58 -0.58
CA ASP A 156 26.11 -9.83 -1.49
C ASP A 156 27.57 -10.33 -1.44
N THR A 157 27.78 -11.61 -1.66
CA THR A 157 29.07 -12.19 -1.97
C THR A 157 28.94 -12.95 -3.28
N ALA A 158 29.46 -12.30 -4.32
CA ALA A 158 29.50 -12.79 -5.67
C ALA A 158 30.16 -14.17 -5.77
N GLU A 159 29.37 -15.23 -5.90
CA GLU A 159 29.78 -16.42 -6.64
C GLU A 159 28.81 -16.59 -7.82
N LYS A 160 29.36 -16.43 -9.01
CA LYS A 160 28.67 -16.70 -10.28
C LYS A 160 28.24 -18.15 -10.27
N PRO A 161 26.97 -18.50 -10.51
CA PRO A 161 26.59 -19.88 -10.78
C PRO A 161 27.18 -20.28 -12.13
N ASP A 162 27.81 -21.47 -12.14
CA ASP A 162 28.32 -22.12 -13.33
C ASP A 162 27.27 -22.16 -14.46
N THR A 163 27.75 -21.83 -15.62
CA THR A 163 27.07 -21.78 -16.90
C THR A 163 26.21 -23.01 -17.20
N VAL A 164 24.91 -22.86 -17.02
CA VAL A 164 23.92 -23.53 -17.86
C VAL A 164 23.62 -22.57 -19.01
N GLU A 165 24.04 -22.90 -20.22
CA GLU A 165 23.64 -22.25 -21.44
C GLU A 165 22.13 -22.40 -21.62
N THR A 166 21.35 -21.51 -20.99
CA THR A 166 20.00 -21.22 -21.39
C THR A 166 20.07 -20.00 -22.27
N SER A 167 19.62 -20.13 -23.53
CA SER A 167 19.41 -19.01 -24.45
C SER A 167 18.96 -17.78 -23.65
N GLU A 168 19.59 -16.62 -23.87
CA GLU A 168 19.21 -15.33 -23.32
C GLU A 168 17.74 -15.05 -23.67
N ALA A 169 16.82 -15.59 -22.88
CA ALA A 169 15.41 -15.30 -23.00
C ALA A 169 15.25 -13.84 -22.58
N MET A 170 14.99 -12.99 -23.56
CA MET A 170 14.77 -11.55 -23.36
C MET A 170 13.81 -11.31 -22.20
N ARG A 171 14.26 -10.58 -21.19
CA ARG A 171 13.43 -10.15 -20.06
C ARG A 171 12.59 -8.97 -20.53
N PRO A 172 11.24 -9.06 -20.50
CA PRO A 172 10.42 -7.94 -20.89
C PRO A 172 10.58 -6.79 -19.90
N ARG A 173 10.79 -5.59 -20.42
CA ARG A 173 10.90 -4.37 -19.63
C ARG A 173 9.52 -3.82 -19.37
N ILE A 174 9.15 -3.65 -18.11
CA ILE A 174 7.88 -3.06 -17.68
C ILE A 174 8.16 -1.67 -17.14
N ALA A 175 7.65 -0.65 -17.83
CA ALA A 175 7.71 0.72 -17.37
C ALA A 175 6.77 0.89 -16.15
N VAL A 176 7.33 1.36 -15.04
CA VAL A 176 6.60 1.59 -13.77
C VAL A 176 6.62 3.08 -13.47
N ALA A 177 5.45 3.71 -13.47
CA ALA A 177 5.33 5.12 -13.11
C ALA A 177 5.71 5.31 -11.64
N ARG A 178 6.69 6.17 -11.32
CA ARG A 178 7.14 6.39 -9.96
C ARG A 178 7.64 7.81 -9.75
N ASP A 179 6.79 8.61 -9.13
CA ASP A 179 7.07 9.99 -8.71
C ASP A 179 6.11 10.39 -7.58
N GLU A 180 5.97 11.68 -7.31
CA GLU A 180 5.11 12.21 -6.25
C GLU A 180 3.61 11.96 -6.51
N ALA A 181 3.21 11.84 -7.79
CA ALA A 181 1.84 11.53 -8.20
C ALA A 181 1.55 10.02 -8.20
N PHE A 182 2.56 9.18 -8.46
CA PHE A 182 2.45 7.73 -8.58
C PHE A 182 3.42 7.04 -7.62
N CYS A 183 3.02 6.89 -6.37
CA CYS A 183 3.92 6.47 -5.29
C CYS A 183 3.42 5.26 -4.49
N PHE A 184 2.21 4.76 -4.76
CA PHE A 184 1.62 3.68 -4.00
C PHE A 184 1.79 2.34 -4.71
N TYR A 185 2.76 1.55 -4.25
CA TYR A 185 3.06 0.20 -4.74
C TYR A 185 3.29 -0.75 -3.57
N TYR A 186 2.81 -1.98 -3.69
CA TYR A 186 3.26 -3.06 -2.83
C TYR A 186 4.57 -3.60 -3.39
N GLU A 187 5.62 -3.58 -2.57
CA GLU A 187 6.95 -4.08 -2.95
C GLU A 187 6.90 -5.55 -3.37
N GLU A 188 6.03 -6.34 -2.74
CA GLU A 188 5.79 -7.74 -3.07
C GLU A 188 5.26 -7.93 -4.49
N ASN A 189 4.43 -6.99 -4.98
CA ASN A 189 3.93 -7.01 -6.36
C ASN A 189 5.08 -6.84 -7.35
N LEU A 190 5.95 -5.85 -7.10
CA LEU A 190 7.12 -5.60 -7.96
C LEU A 190 8.07 -6.79 -7.98
N ARG A 191 8.34 -7.38 -6.81
CA ARG A 191 9.16 -8.61 -6.70
C ARG A 191 8.56 -9.79 -7.45
N LEU A 192 7.23 -9.96 -7.44
CA LEU A 192 6.58 -11.02 -8.21
C LEU A 192 6.70 -10.81 -9.73
N LEU A 193 6.69 -9.57 -10.22
CA LEU A 193 6.96 -9.27 -11.62
C LEU A 193 8.41 -9.66 -11.98
N GLU A 194 9.39 -9.32 -11.14
CA GLU A 194 10.79 -9.70 -11.32
C GLU A 194 10.97 -11.22 -11.29
N GLN A 195 10.34 -11.92 -10.35
CA GLN A 195 10.35 -13.38 -10.24
C GLN A 195 9.71 -14.06 -11.45
N ALA A 196 8.69 -13.43 -12.07
CA ALA A 196 8.10 -13.89 -13.32
C ALA A 196 8.98 -13.61 -14.54
N GLY A 197 10.11 -12.92 -14.35
CA GLY A 197 11.15 -12.66 -15.35
C GLY A 197 11.04 -11.29 -16.02
N ALA A 198 10.31 -10.33 -15.46
CA ALA A 198 10.30 -8.95 -15.94
C ALA A 198 11.52 -8.16 -15.40
N GLU A 199 11.78 -7.04 -16.06
CA GLU A 199 12.69 -5.98 -15.63
C GLU A 199 11.88 -4.70 -15.41
N PRO A 200 11.58 -4.29 -14.15
CA PRO A 200 10.96 -3.01 -13.88
C PRO A 200 11.88 -1.85 -14.26
N VAL A 201 11.36 -0.89 -15.03
CA VAL A 201 12.07 0.34 -15.42
C VAL A 201 11.24 1.53 -14.98
N TYR A 202 11.76 2.32 -14.06
CA TYR A 202 11.02 3.44 -13.49
C TYR A 202 11.07 4.67 -14.38
N PHE A 203 9.96 5.40 -14.43
CA PHE A 203 9.83 6.68 -15.11
C PHE A 203 8.87 7.60 -14.35
N SER A 204 8.93 8.89 -14.62
CA SER A 204 8.11 9.89 -13.98
C SER A 204 7.13 10.53 -14.97
N PRO A 205 5.82 10.28 -14.87
CA PRO A 205 4.84 11.05 -15.63
C PRO A 205 4.88 12.56 -15.38
N LEU A 206 5.36 13.00 -14.22
CA LEU A 206 5.51 14.43 -13.90
C LEU A 206 6.74 15.07 -14.54
N HIS A 207 7.87 14.36 -14.56
CA HIS A 207 9.18 14.99 -14.82
C HIS A 207 9.82 14.54 -16.14
N ASP A 208 9.48 13.34 -16.63
CA ASP A 208 10.02 12.84 -17.88
C ASP A 208 9.15 13.29 -19.07
N SER A 209 9.79 13.55 -20.22
CA SER A 209 9.11 13.97 -21.44
C SER A 209 8.74 12.80 -22.38
N ALA A 210 9.21 11.58 -22.07
CA ALA A 210 8.97 10.39 -22.88
C ALA A 210 8.94 9.13 -22.01
N LEU A 211 8.31 8.07 -22.53
CA LEU A 211 8.41 6.73 -21.95
C LEU A 211 9.85 6.19 -22.12
N PRO A 212 10.31 5.29 -21.22
CA PRO A 212 11.58 4.60 -21.40
C PRO A 212 11.56 3.79 -22.72
N GLU A 213 12.70 3.73 -23.38
CA GLU A 213 12.86 2.97 -24.63
C GLU A 213 12.71 1.45 -24.43
N ASN A 214 12.25 0.75 -25.45
CA ASN A 214 12.16 -0.72 -25.49
C ASN A 214 11.33 -1.30 -24.31
N ILE A 215 10.22 -0.66 -23.98
CA ILE A 215 9.27 -1.19 -22.99
C ILE A 215 8.29 -2.16 -23.64
N HIS A 216 7.86 -3.13 -22.85
CA HIS A 216 6.97 -4.21 -23.30
C HIS A 216 5.72 -4.32 -22.43
N GLY A 217 5.62 -3.50 -21.38
CA GLY A 217 4.48 -3.37 -20.51
C GLY A 217 4.52 -2.04 -19.76
N LEU A 218 3.36 -1.60 -19.25
CA LEU A 218 3.17 -0.36 -18.53
C LEU A 218 2.40 -0.63 -17.22
N LEU A 219 2.95 -0.19 -16.09
CA LEU A 219 2.31 -0.24 -14.78
C LEU A 219 2.16 1.18 -14.24
N LEU A 220 0.92 1.64 -14.14
CA LEU A 220 0.53 2.90 -13.53
C LEU A 220 -0.13 2.59 -12.18
N GLY A 221 0.62 2.72 -11.09
CA GLY A 221 0.12 2.45 -9.76
C GLY A 221 -0.72 3.57 -9.17
N GLY A 222 -1.08 3.39 -7.91
CA GLY A 222 -1.80 4.41 -7.17
C GLY A 222 -0.92 5.56 -6.72
N GLY A 223 -1.55 6.54 -6.11
CA GLY A 223 -0.92 7.75 -5.60
C GLY A 223 -1.91 8.89 -5.53
N TYR A 224 -1.44 10.08 -5.85
CA TYR A 224 -2.19 11.34 -5.70
C TYR A 224 -2.13 12.20 -6.98
N PRO A 225 -2.49 11.67 -8.16
CA PRO A 225 -2.42 12.44 -9.41
C PRO A 225 -3.30 13.69 -9.37
N GLU A 226 -4.36 13.70 -8.56
CA GLU A 226 -5.24 14.85 -8.36
C GLU A 226 -4.52 16.06 -7.73
N LEU A 227 -3.52 15.82 -6.90
CA LEU A 227 -2.71 16.92 -6.31
C LEU A 227 -1.74 17.53 -7.31
N TYR A 228 -1.44 16.82 -8.39
CA TYR A 228 -0.51 17.20 -9.45
C TYR A 228 -1.19 17.34 -10.81
N ALA A 229 -2.53 17.44 -10.82
CA ALA A 229 -3.33 17.42 -12.05
C ALA A 229 -2.91 18.51 -13.05
N GLY A 230 -2.57 19.71 -12.56
CA GLY A 230 -2.05 20.79 -13.40
C GLY A 230 -0.76 20.39 -14.10
N GLN A 231 0.23 19.92 -13.36
CA GLN A 231 1.54 19.52 -13.91
C GLN A 231 1.41 18.32 -14.87
N LEU A 232 0.62 17.31 -14.51
CA LEU A 232 0.34 16.18 -15.39
C LEU A 232 -0.34 16.63 -16.69
N SER A 233 -1.24 17.60 -16.62
CA SER A 233 -1.93 18.15 -17.78
C SER A 233 -1.02 18.96 -18.71
N GLU A 234 0.02 19.59 -18.18
CA GLU A 234 1.00 20.34 -18.95
C GLU A 234 2.00 19.43 -19.69
N ASN A 235 2.20 18.20 -19.22
CA ASN A 235 3.10 17.22 -19.85
C ASN A 235 2.40 16.50 -21.02
N ASP A 236 2.08 17.24 -22.09
CA ASP A 236 1.38 16.71 -23.28
C ASP A 236 2.15 15.59 -24.00
N ALA A 237 3.49 15.68 -24.01
CA ALA A 237 4.34 14.67 -24.64
C ALA A 237 4.18 13.31 -23.95
N MET A 238 4.24 13.24 -22.63
CA MET A 238 4.08 12.01 -21.87
C MET A 238 2.65 11.44 -22.01
N ARG A 239 1.62 12.31 -21.91
CA ARG A 239 0.22 11.90 -22.08
C ARG A 239 -0.02 11.29 -23.45
N THR A 240 0.53 11.90 -24.49
CA THR A 240 0.44 11.40 -25.86
C THR A 240 1.19 10.08 -26.03
N ALA A 241 2.43 9.96 -25.52
CA ALA A 241 3.21 8.74 -25.59
C ALA A 241 2.48 7.56 -24.93
N ILE A 242 1.89 7.77 -23.74
CA ILE A 242 1.11 6.73 -23.04
C ILE A 242 -0.12 6.32 -23.88
N ARG A 243 -0.88 7.30 -24.39
CA ARG A 243 -2.07 7.02 -25.19
C ARG A 243 -1.75 6.23 -26.46
N GLU A 244 -0.70 6.61 -27.17
CA GLU A 244 -0.26 5.95 -28.38
C GLU A 244 0.25 4.53 -28.09
N ALA A 245 1.10 4.36 -27.08
CA ALA A 245 1.62 3.05 -26.69
C ALA A 245 0.49 2.08 -26.30
N VAL A 246 -0.50 2.54 -25.55
CA VAL A 246 -1.66 1.71 -25.17
C VAL A 246 -2.53 1.40 -26.40
N ALA A 247 -2.75 2.35 -27.30
CA ALA A 247 -3.48 2.14 -28.54
C ALA A 247 -2.79 1.12 -29.46
N ASP A 248 -1.45 1.05 -29.44
CA ASP A 248 -0.65 0.07 -30.14
C ASP A 248 -0.67 -1.32 -29.49
N GLY A 249 -1.36 -1.45 -28.36
CA GLY A 249 -1.59 -2.71 -27.65
C GLY A 249 -0.55 -3.04 -26.59
N LEU A 250 0.21 -2.06 -26.09
CA LEU A 250 1.14 -2.26 -24.97
C LEU A 250 0.38 -2.81 -23.75
N PRO A 251 0.75 -3.98 -23.21
CA PRO A 251 0.13 -4.52 -22.02
C PRO A 251 0.22 -3.53 -20.86
N THR A 252 -0.94 -3.17 -20.28
CA THR A 252 -1.02 -2.07 -19.32
C THR A 252 -1.90 -2.46 -18.12
N VAL A 253 -1.37 -2.24 -16.91
CA VAL A 253 -2.12 -2.31 -15.65
C VAL A 253 -2.16 -0.92 -15.04
N ALA A 254 -3.36 -0.45 -14.67
CA ALA A 254 -3.56 0.86 -14.04
C ALA A 254 -4.46 0.74 -12.81
N GLU A 255 -3.95 1.16 -11.66
CA GLU A 255 -4.61 1.07 -10.37
C GLU A 255 -4.85 2.46 -9.78
N CYS A 256 -6.04 2.73 -9.29
CA CYS A 256 -6.41 3.95 -8.55
C CYS A 256 -5.93 5.24 -9.23
N GLY A 257 -4.84 5.85 -8.77
CA GLY A 257 -4.26 7.06 -9.38
C GLY A 257 -3.89 6.84 -10.86
N GLY A 258 -3.34 5.67 -11.20
CA GLY A 258 -3.06 5.30 -12.58
C GLY A 258 -4.33 5.20 -13.43
N PHE A 259 -5.41 4.68 -12.86
CA PHE A 259 -6.72 4.64 -13.52
C PHE A 259 -7.28 6.05 -13.75
N LEU A 260 -7.17 6.95 -12.75
CA LEU A 260 -7.54 8.35 -12.90
C LEU A 260 -6.79 9.01 -14.07
N TYR A 261 -5.49 8.75 -14.17
CA TYR A 261 -4.64 9.35 -15.21
C TYR A 261 -4.95 8.85 -16.64
N LEU A 262 -5.52 7.64 -16.77
CA LEU A 262 -5.91 7.11 -18.10
C LEU A 262 -7.16 7.76 -18.70
N HIS A 263 -7.97 8.48 -17.92
CA HIS A 263 -9.17 9.15 -18.41
C HIS A 263 -8.86 10.31 -19.38
N THR A 264 -9.89 10.82 -20.06
CA THR A 264 -9.78 12.02 -20.89
C THR A 264 -9.49 13.24 -20.02
N THR A 265 -10.19 13.36 -18.88
CA THR A 265 -10.03 14.50 -17.97
C THR A 265 -10.17 14.07 -16.51
N LEU A 266 -9.49 14.80 -15.64
CA LEU A 266 -9.66 14.76 -14.19
C LEU A 266 -10.24 16.10 -13.74
N THR A 267 -11.35 16.05 -13.00
CA THR A 267 -12.03 17.26 -12.48
C THR A 267 -11.83 17.32 -10.97
N ASP A 268 -11.24 18.42 -10.49
CA ASP A 268 -11.03 18.66 -9.07
C ASP A 268 -12.31 19.09 -8.34
N ARG A 269 -12.19 19.32 -7.03
CA ARG A 269 -13.29 19.71 -6.16
C ARG A 269 -13.87 21.08 -6.50
N GLU A 270 -13.05 21.96 -7.02
CA GLU A 270 -13.41 23.31 -7.46
C GLU A 270 -14.10 23.31 -8.84
N GLY A 271 -14.11 22.17 -9.52
CA GLY A 271 -14.70 21.99 -10.85
C GLY A 271 -13.75 22.31 -12.01
N HIS A 272 -12.47 22.51 -11.73
CA HIS A 272 -11.48 22.66 -12.80
C HIS A 272 -11.20 21.30 -13.42
N SER A 273 -11.15 21.24 -14.74
CA SER A 273 -10.89 20.02 -15.49
C SER A 273 -9.53 20.07 -16.15
N TYR A 274 -8.74 19.04 -15.90
CA TYR A 274 -7.37 18.88 -16.40
C TYR A 274 -7.32 17.75 -17.41
N PRO A 275 -6.79 17.97 -18.63
CA PRO A 275 -6.54 16.90 -19.60
C PRO A 275 -5.61 15.83 -19.03
N MET A 276 -5.98 14.56 -19.18
CA MET A 276 -5.18 13.41 -18.80
C MET A 276 -4.76 12.58 -20.02
N ALA A 277 -4.29 11.35 -19.85
CA ALA A 277 -3.73 10.56 -20.98
C ALA A 277 -4.76 10.26 -22.09
N GLY A 278 -6.06 10.21 -21.77
CA GLY A 278 -7.10 10.05 -22.77
C GLY A 278 -7.16 8.65 -23.42
N VAL A 279 -6.74 7.63 -22.68
CA VAL A 279 -6.87 6.22 -23.06
C VAL A 279 -8.32 5.76 -22.88
N LEU A 280 -8.93 6.15 -21.76
CA LEU A 280 -10.33 5.88 -21.46
C LEU A 280 -11.19 7.12 -21.76
N PRO A 281 -12.32 6.94 -22.44
CA PRO A 281 -13.28 8.03 -22.62
C PRO A 281 -13.91 8.42 -21.28
N GLY A 282 -14.42 9.67 -21.20
CA GLY A 282 -15.07 10.16 -19.99
C GLY A 282 -14.12 10.84 -19.02
N LYS A 283 -14.66 11.19 -17.88
CA LYS A 283 -13.95 11.92 -16.83
C LYS A 283 -13.95 11.16 -15.51
N CYS A 284 -12.93 11.42 -14.71
CA CYS A 284 -12.96 11.18 -13.28
C CYS A 284 -13.08 12.52 -12.51
N PHE A 285 -13.64 12.47 -11.31
CA PHE A 285 -14.01 13.68 -10.56
C PHE A 285 -14.00 13.46 -9.05
N ASP A 286 -13.68 14.50 -8.29
CA ASP A 286 -13.81 14.52 -6.84
C ASP A 286 -15.30 14.50 -6.45
N THR A 287 -15.68 13.56 -5.58
CA THR A 287 -17.06 13.44 -5.09
C THR A 287 -17.31 14.24 -3.81
N GLY A 288 -16.27 14.80 -3.20
CA GLY A 288 -16.32 15.49 -1.92
C GLY A 288 -16.50 14.56 -0.70
N HIS A 289 -16.59 13.26 -0.89
CA HIS A 289 -16.72 12.26 0.17
C HIS A 289 -16.01 10.96 -0.19
N LEU A 290 -15.80 10.11 0.80
CA LEU A 290 -15.20 8.78 0.61
C LEU A 290 -16.15 7.88 -0.20
N VAL A 291 -15.72 7.47 -1.38
CA VAL A 291 -16.52 6.63 -2.29
C VAL A 291 -16.45 5.18 -1.87
N ARG A 292 -15.21 4.65 -1.71
CA ARG A 292 -14.98 3.28 -1.32
C ARG A 292 -13.78 3.16 -0.39
N PHE A 293 -13.85 2.17 0.50
CA PHE A 293 -12.81 1.92 1.49
C PHE A 293 -12.74 0.44 1.87
N GLY A 294 -11.52 -0.06 2.06
CA GLY A 294 -11.21 -1.33 2.72
C GLY A 294 -10.98 -2.48 1.75
N TYR A 295 -10.83 -3.66 2.32
CA TYR A 295 -10.48 -4.87 1.58
C TYR A 295 -11.63 -5.40 0.75
N ILE A 296 -11.29 -5.94 -0.42
CA ILE A 296 -12.20 -6.61 -1.35
C ILE A 296 -11.54 -7.87 -1.93
N GLU A 297 -12.36 -8.77 -2.42
CA GLU A 297 -11.97 -9.82 -3.34
C GLU A 297 -12.58 -9.52 -4.71
N LEU A 298 -11.75 -9.50 -5.73
CA LEU A 298 -12.15 -9.32 -7.12
C LEU A 298 -12.26 -10.69 -7.79
N GLU A 299 -13.36 -10.92 -8.51
CA GLU A 299 -13.53 -12.07 -9.39
C GLU A 299 -13.68 -11.59 -10.83
N GLU A 300 -12.78 -12.01 -11.73
CA GLU A 300 -12.90 -11.70 -13.15
C GLU A 300 -14.03 -12.50 -13.79
N THR A 301 -14.94 -11.79 -14.45
CA THR A 301 -16.12 -12.38 -15.10
C THR A 301 -16.01 -12.46 -16.61
N SER A 302 -15.12 -11.69 -17.22
CA SER A 302 -14.89 -11.63 -18.67
C SER A 302 -14.06 -12.81 -19.18
N GLY A 303 -12.98 -13.16 -18.48
CA GLY A 303 -12.02 -14.19 -18.88
C GLY A 303 -11.01 -13.70 -19.93
N HIS A 304 -10.77 -12.39 -19.99
CA HIS A 304 -9.83 -11.80 -20.97
C HIS A 304 -8.39 -11.78 -20.47
N PHE A 305 -8.15 -11.23 -19.27
CA PHE A 305 -6.80 -11.14 -18.71
C PHE A 305 -6.43 -12.39 -17.93
N MET A 306 -7.30 -12.81 -17.03
CA MET A 306 -7.18 -14.05 -16.27
C MET A 306 -8.31 -15.02 -16.71
N PRO A 307 -8.19 -16.33 -16.43
CA PRO A 307 -9.31 -17.22 -16.63
C PRO A 307 -10.57 -16.75 -15.88
N ARG A 308 -11.73 -16.87 -16.51
CA ARG A 308 -13.01 -16.50 -15.89
C ARG A 308 -13.18 -17.20 -14.53
N GLY A 309 -13.56 -16.42 -13.50
CA GLY A 309 -13.71 -16.90 -12.13
C GLY A 309 -12.42 -16.84 -11.31
N SER A 310 -11.31 -16.38 -11.90
CA SER A 310 -10.08 -16.12 -11.16
C SER A 310 -10.30 -15.03 -10.13
N ARG A 311 -9.71 -15.20 -8.93
CA ARG A 311 -9.89 -14.29 -7.81
C ARG A 311 -8.57 -13.70 -7.37
N ILE A 312 -8.59 -12.41 -7.05
CA ILE A 312 -7.45 -11.68 -6.48
C ILE A 312 -7.93 -10.76 -5.36
N ARG A 313 -7.17 -10.69 -4.28
CA ARG A 313 -7.45 -9.75 -3.19
C ARG A 313 -6.95 -8.37 -3.55
N ALA A 314 -7.71 -7.38 -3.11
CA ALA A 314 -7.38 -5.98 -3.36
C ALA A 314 -7.85 -5.10 -2.20
N HIS A 315 -7.48 -3.84 -2.26
CA HIS A 315 -7.88 -2.80 -1.33
C HIS A 315 -8.35 -1.57 -2.13
N GLU A 316 -9.34 -0.86 -1.63
CA GLU A 316 -9.81 0.41 -2.18
C GLU A 316 -9.75 1.50 -1.12
N PHE A 317 -9.33 2.69 -1.52
CA PHE A 317 -9.42 3.89 -0.71
C PHE A 317 -9.38 5.12 -1.61
N HIS A 318 -10.55 5.64 -2.00
CA HIS A 318 -10.59 6.78 -2.92
C HIS A 318 -11.80 7.70 -2.67
N TYR A 319 -11.59 8.99 -2.94
CA TYR A 319 -12.58 10.07 -2.90
C TYR A 319 -13.04 10.48 -4.31
N TYR A 320 -12.26 10.11 -5.31
CA TYR A 320 -12.58 10.29 -6.71
C TYR A 320 -13.46 9.15 -7.23
N ASP A 321 -14.29 9.44 -8.21
CA ASP A 321 -15.07 8.43 -8.95
C ASP A 321 -14.89 8.65 -10.45
N SER A 322 -15.35 7.70 -11.25
CA SER A 322 -15.35 7.74 -12.71
C SER A 322 -16.78 7.68 -13.24
N GLU A 323 -17.01 8.26 -14.42
CA GLU A 323 -18.26 8.05 -15.17
C GLU A 323 -18.45 6.59 -15.56
N ASP A 324 -17.35 5.83 -15.70
CA ASP A 324 -17.36 4.40 -16.01
C ASP A 324 -16.26 3.67 -15.24
N ASN A 325 -16.66 2.84 -14.29
CA ASN A 325 -15.77 2.03 -13.46
C ASN A 325 -15.50 0.63 -14.04
N GLY A 326 -16.02 0.34 -15.23
CA GLY A 326 -15.96 -1.00 -15.82
C GLY A 326 -16.93 -2.00 -15.18
N ALA A 327 -17.01 -3.19 -15.78
CA ALA A 327 -17.92 -4.23 -15.29
C ALA A 327 -17.35 -5.66 -15.49
N ASP A 328 -16.08 -5.80 -15.83
CA ASP A 328 -15.45 -7.08 -16.16
C ASP A 328 -15.04 -7.88 -14.92
N CYS A 329 -15.08 -7.25 -13.75
CA CYS A 329 -14.89 -7.90 -12.45
C CYS A 329 -16.03 -7.62 -11.51
N ILE A 330 -16.26 -8.55 -10.57
CA ILE A 330 -17.12 -8.33 -9.41
C ILE A 330 -16.25 -8.19 -8.16
N ALA A 331 -16.30 -7.03 -7.54
CA ALA A 331 -15.70 -6.81 -6.22
C ALA A 331 -16.67 -7.26 -5.13
N THR A 332 -16.18 -8.05 -4.17
CA THR A 332 -16.96 -8.49 -3.00
C THR A 332 -16.29 -8.02 -1.72
N LYS A 333 -17.03 -7.35 -0.84
CA LYS A 333 -16.57 -6.95 0.50
C LYS A 333 -16.61 -8.17 1.44
N PRO A 334 -15.46 -8.69 1.94
CA PRO A 334 -15.45 -9.93 2.74
C PRO A 334 -16.25 -9.84 4.04
N ALA A 335 -16.33 -8.63 4.64
CA ALA A 335 -17.04 -8.43 5.91
C ALA A 335 -18.56 -8.48 5.78
N THR A 336 -19.13 -8.02 4.65
CA THR A 336 -20.57 -7.80 4.49
C THR A 336 -21.19 -8.63 3.38
N GLY A 337 -20.39 -9.19 2.47
CA GLY A 337 -20.85 -9.86 1.25
C GLY A 337 -21.40 -8.90 0.19
N ARG A 338 -21.39 -7.58 0.44
CA ARG A 338 -21.79 -6.59 -0.57
C ARG A 338 -20.88 -6.70 -1.79
N ASN A 339 -21.47 -6.74 -2.98
CA ASN A 339 -20.75 -6.79 -4.23
C ASN A 339 -21.15 -5.67 -5.19
N TYR A 340 -20.30 -5.40 -6.18
CA TYR A 340 -20.51 -4.42 -7.23
C TYR A 340 -19.59 -4.71 -8.42
N PRO A 341 -20.02 -4.35 -9.65
CA PRO A 341 -19.17 -4.45 -10.82
C PRO A 341 -18.09 -3.36 -10.80
N CYS A 342 -16.95 -3.68 -11.37
CA CYS A 342 -15.82 -2.77 -11.54
C CYS A 342 -14.79 -3.35 -12.52
N ILE A 343 -13.75 -2.58 -12.81
CA ILE A 343 -12.59 -2.92 -13.64
C ILE A 343 -12.94 -3.04 -15.13
N HIS A 344 -12.15 -2.38 -15.95
CA HIS A 344 -12.06 -2.62 -17.39
C HIS A 344 -10.98 -3.65 -17.67
N VAL A 345 -11.34 -4.79 -18.25
CA VAL A 345 -10.41 -5.88 -18.56
C VAL A 345 -10.43 -6.20 -20.03
N GLY A 346 -9.26 -6.32 -20.61
CA GLY A 346 -9.05 -6.86 -21.95
C GLY A 346 -7.87 -7.81 -21.99
N GLU A 347 -7.52 -8.33 -23.16
CA GLU A 347 -6.39 -9.26 -23.31
C GLU A 347 -5.08 -8.66 -22.80
N ASN A 348 -4.89 -7.35 -22.99
CA ASN A 348 -3.66 -6.63 -22.65
C ASN A 348 -3.86 -5.52 -21.62
N HIS A 349 -5.01 -5.43 -20.98
CA HIS A 349 -5.21 -4.36 -20.00
C HIS A 349 -6.06 -4.76 -18.80
N TRP A 350 -5.79 -4.04 -17.68
CA TRP A 350 -6.53 -4.13 -16.42
C TRP A 350 -6.54 -2.74 -15.77
N TYR A 351 -7.70 -2.05 -15.76
CA TYR A 351 -7.83 -0.68 -15.27
C TYR A 351 -8.95 -0.54 -14.26
N GLY A 352 -8.68 0.05 -13.11
CA GLY A 352 -9.69 0.38 -12.11
C GLY A 352 -9.15 0.95 -10.83
N PHE A 353 -10.04 1.25 -9.87
CA PHE A 353 -9.66 1.79 -8.57
C PHE A 353 -8.96 0.81 -7.62
N PRO A 354 -9.29 -0.50 -7.62
CA PRO A 354 -8.68 -1.43 -6.70
C PRO A 354 -7.17 -1.53 -6.82
N HIS A 355 -6.47 -1.50 -5.67
CA HIS A 355 -5.05 -1.82 -5.55
C HIS A 355 -4.91 -3.33 -5.35
N LEU A 356 -4.35 -4.02 -6.31
CA LEU A 356 -4.22 -5.46 -6.32
C LEU A 356 -3.09 -5.94 -5.39
N TYR A 357 -3.30 -7.07 -4.72
CA TYR A 357 -2.27 -7.75 -3.95
C TYR A 357 -1.88 -9.04 -4.66
N TYR A 358 -0.87 -8.98 -5.52
CA TYR A 358 -0.44 -10.08 -6.40
C TYR A 358 -0.05 -11.36 -5.65
N PRO A 359 0.51 -11.32 -4.41
CA PRO A 359 0.77 -12.55 -3.66
C PRO A 359 -0.48 -13.38 -3.38
N SER A 360 -1.68 -12.80 -3.42
CA SER A 360 -2.94 -13.55 -3.30
C SER A 360 -3.34 -14.30 -4.58
N CYS A 361 -2.76 -13.92 -5.72
CA CYS A 361 -2.94 -14.56 -7.03
C CYS A 361 -1.67 -14.37 -7.89
N PRO A 362 -0.57 -15.12 -7.63
CA PRO A 362 0.70 -14.94 -8.35
C PRO A 362 0.60 -15.11 -9.87
N GLU A 363 -0.43 -15.83 -10.32
CA GLU A 363 -0.72 -16.01 -11.74
C GLU A 363 -1.03 -14.67 -12.45
N PHE A 364 -1.54 -13.66 -11.72
CA PHE A 364 -1.76 -12.32 -12.29
C PHE A 364 -0.43 -11.70 -12.77
N ALA A 365 0.60 -11.70 -11.93
CA ALA A 365 1.92 -11.19 -12.29
C ALA A 365 2.53 -11.97 -13.46
N LYS A 366 2.44 -13.31 -13.44
CA LYS A 366 2.92 -14.15 -14.54
C LYS A 366 2.21 -13.82 -15.85
N ARG A 367 0.88 -13.65 -15.81
CA ARG A 367 0.08 -13.33 -16.99
C ARG A 367 0.45 -11.98 -17.58
N PHE A 368 0.64 -10.96 -16.72
CA PHE A 368 1.08 -9.64 -17.18
C PHE A 368 2.46 -9.73 -17.86
N VAL A 369 3.41 -10.44 -17.27
CA VAL A 369 4.75 -10.65 -17.84
C VAL A 369 4.69 -11.49 -19.12
N GLU A 370 3.82 -12.49 -19.23
CA GLU A 370 3.62 -13.25 -20.47
C GLU A 370 3.06 -12.39 -21.60
N ASN A 371 2.10 -11.51 -21.30
CA ASN A 371 1.57 -10.57 -22.28
C ASN A 371 2.67 -9.59 -22.74
N ALA A 372 3.50 -9.08 -21.82
CA ALA A 372 4.67 -8.27 -22.15
C ALA A 372 5.67 -9.03 -23.06
N LYS A 373 5.95 -10.30 -22.78
CA LYS A 373 6.78 -11.16 -23.66
C LYS A 373 6.19 -11.36 -25.06
N LYS A 374 4.87 -11.47 -25.18
CA LYS A 374 4.19 -11.58 -26.48
C LYS A 374 4.29 -10.28 -27.26
N PHE A 375 4.09 -9.15 -26.57
CA PHE A 375 4.21 -7.83 -27.20
C PHE A 375 5.62 -7.61 -27.74
N SER A 376 6.67 -7.90 -27.00
CA SER A 376 8.05 -7.77 -27.45
C SER A 376 8.37 -8.58 -28.71
N LYS A 377 7.77 -9.77 -28.84
CA LYS A 377 7.96 -10.64 -30.02
C LYS A 377 7.18 -10.16 -31.25
N SER A 378 6.23 -9.26 -31.10
CA SER A 378 5.44 -8.74 -32.22
C SER A 378 6.18 -7.72 -33.09
N GLY A 379 7.42 -7.34 -32.70
CA GLY A 379 8.25 -6.36 -33.41
C GLY A 379 7.70 -4.93 -33.33
N LYS A 380 6.82 -4.67 -32.37
CA LYS A 380 6.32 -3.34 -32.04
C LYS A 380 7.24 -2.75 -30.96
N ASP A 381 8.08 -1.83 -31.34
CA ASP A 381 8.86 -1.05 -30.40
C ASP A 381 8.06 0.20 -30.04
N VAL A 382 7.92 0.48 -28.76
CA VAL A 382 7.45 1.79 -28.29
C VAL A 382 8.64 2.74 -28.48
N LEU A 383 8.50 3.64 -29.46
CA LEU A 383 9.52 4.64 -29.84
C LEU A 383 9.66 5.70 -28.77
#